data_a5713d6f536a3fa84282c685423c4b97
#
_entry.id   a5713d6f536a3fa84282c685423c4b97
#
_cell.length_a   1.000
_cell.length_b   1.000
_cell.length_c   1.000
_cell.angle_alpha   90.00
_cell.angle_beta   90.00
_cell.angle_gamma   90.00
#
_symmetry.space_group_name_H-M   'P 1'
#
loop_
_entity.id
_entity.type
_entity.pdbx_description
1 polymer ?
#
loop_
_entity_poly.entity_id
_entity_poly.type
_entity_poly.pdbx_seq_one_letter_code
_entity_poly.pdbx_strand_id
1 'polypeptide(L)'
;AVKENGLPRRYAPGNDSLVLKVRRKKMQIENHKEEVPFAHYEEKFRSLEPASVAERLQGVKWDGKEFFVTLLGRTYAISHPQYAIRALDEGKLPPLPAQTFLLRYLLESRDVSWGGQWKTFREMPWGEMYIKPYTGRVLTRAAYTFSFKLDAFRAAAEKMGAEAVKHGDAGYRFDLIGGYQMQILVWEGDDEFPPNAQVIYSDNFADGFAAEDRVVAGDILITAIKANM
;
A
#
# COMPACT_ATOMS: atom_id res chain seq x y z
N ALA A 1 59.54 -68.19 6.43
CA ALA A 1 58.92 -67.05 5.71
C ALA A 1 57.42 -67.18 5.81
N VAL A 2 56.80 -66.36 6.62
CA VAL A 2 55.37 -66.33 6.90
C VAL A 2 54.77 -65.21 6.09
N LYS A 3 53.73 -65.50 5.32
CA LYS A 3 52.89 -64.50 4.62
C LYS A 3 51.66 -64.26 5.46
N GLU A 4 51.49 -63.02 5.86
CA GLU A 4 50.26 -62.53 6.51
C GLU A 4 49.15 -62.28 5.49
N ASN A 5 47.99 -62.85 5.77
CA ASN A 5 46.76 -62.66 5.02
C ASN A 5 46.01 -61.41 5.50
N GLY A 6 45.82 -60.45 4.63
CA GLY A 6 44.97 -59.31 4.88
C GLY A 6 43.46 -59.62 4.77
N LEU A 7 42.71 -59.26 5.81
CA LEU A 7 41.27 -59.35 5.84
C LEU A 7 40.61 -58.22 5.02
N PRO A 8 39.48 -58.40 4.39
CA PRO A 8 38.78 -57.38 3.62
C PRO A 8 38.09 -56.37 4.53
N ARG A 9 38.28 -55.08 4.23
CA ARG A 9 37.60 -53.96 4.89
C ARG A 9 36.10 -54.01 4.63
N ARG A 10 35.32 -53.99 5.72
CA ARG A 10 33.87 -53.85 5.70
C ARG A 10 33.55 -52.45 5.17
N TYR A 11 32.66 -52.39 4.15
CA TYR A 11 31.98 -51.18 3.70
C TYR A 11 31.07 -50.73 4.81
N ALA A 12 31.25 -49.49 5.28
CA ALA A 12 30.27 -48.80 6.07
C ALA A 12 29.27 -48.08 5.12
N PRO A 13 27.94 -48.17 5.36
CA PRO A 13 26.99 -47.44 4.54
C PRO A 13 27.15 -45.94 4.75
N GLY A 14 27.38 -45.20 3.68
CA GLY A 14 27.41 -43.75 3.66
C GLY A 14 26.09 -43.17 4.08
N ASN A 15 26.15 -42.35 5.10
CA ASN A 15 25.02 -41.59 5.61
C ASN A 15 24.89 -40.32 4.74
N ASP A 16 24.31 -40.48 3.56
CA ASP A 16 23.91 -39.33 2.71
C ASP A 16 22.68 -38.66 3.30
N SER A 17 22.81 -38.05 4.45
CA SER A 17 21.89 -37.02 4.87
C SER A 17 22.18 -35.76 4.05
N LEU A 18 21.53 -35.63 2.93
CA LEU A 18 21.37 -34.37 2.21
C LEU A 18 20.60 -33.42 3.13
N VAL A 19 21.28 -32.82 4.08
CA VAL A 19 20.79 -31.65 4.79
C VAL A 19 20.72 -30.55 3.76
N LEU A 20 19.57 -30.36 3.17
CA LEU A 20 19.19 -29.16 2.44
C LEU A 20 19.36 -27.99 3.41
N LYS A 21 20.57 -27.45 3.49
CA LYS A 21 20.80 -26.11 4.03
C LYS A 21 20.08 -25.15 3.11
N VAL A 22 18.81 -24.92 3.37
CA VAL A 22 18.11 -23.74 2.89
C VAL A 22 18.89 -22.57 3.48
N ARG A 23 19.84 -22.06 2.71
CA ARG A 23 20.47 -20.75 2.96
C ARG A 23 19.31 -19.76 2.88
N ARG A 24 18.74 -19.40 4.02
CA ARG A 24 18.01 -18.13 4.16
C ARG A 24 19.01 -17.06 3.74
N LYS A 25 18.89 -16.62 2.49
CA LYS A 25 19.59 -15.44 2.01
C LYS A 25 19.12 -14.33 2.95
N LYS A 26 19.99 -13.89 3.87
CA LYS A 26 19.72 -12.70 4.68
C LYS A 26 19.47 -11.60 3.65
N MET A 27 18.22 -11.22 3.47
CA MET A 27 17.83 -10.14 2.58
C MET A 27 18.57 -8.92 3.10
N GLN A 28 19.48 -8.39 2.32
CA GLN A 28 20.20 -7.17 2.66
C GLN A 28 19.15 -6.06 2.58
N ILE A 29 18.77 -5.54 3.75
CA ILE A 29 17.73 -4.49 3.82
C ILE A 29 18.37 -3.21 3.28
N GLU A 30 17.93 -2.78 2.10
CA GLU A 30 18.43 -1.57 1.43
C GLU A 30 17.66 -0.32 1.89
N ASN A 31 16.38 -0.47 2.23
CA ASN A 31 15.51 0.62 2.70
C ASN A 31 14.78 0.25 4.00
N HIS A 32 15.43 0.50 5.14
CA HIS A 32 14.86 0.20 6.46
C HIS A 32 13.50 0.85 6.74
N LYS A 33 13.20 1.99 6.10
CA LYS A 33 11.94 2.71 6.32
C LYS A 33 10.73 2.03 5.68
N GLU A 34 10.95 1.27 4.62
CA GLU A 34 9.88 0.59 3.88
C GLU A 34 9.90 -0.92 4.11
N GLU A 35 11.07 -1.54 4.08
CA GLU A 35 11.20 -3.01 4.17
C GLU A 35 10.91 -3.56 5.56
N VAL A 36 11.28 -2.84 6.62
CA VAL A 36 11.03 -3.30 8.00
C VAL A 36 9.53 -3.31 8.32
N PRO A 37 8.75 -2.24 8.06
CA PRO A 37 7.30 -2.30 8.22
C PRO A 37 6.65 -3.35 7.35
N PHE A 38 7.06 -3.48 6.09
CA PHE A 38 6.54 -4.49 5.19
C PHE A 38 6.71 -5.91 5.74
N ALA A 39 7.93 -6.28 6.13
CA ALA A 39 8.24 -7.60 6.68
C ALA A 39 7.44 -7.91 7.95
N HIS A 40 7.20 -6.91 8.81
CA HIS A 40 6.39 -7.05 10.01
C HIS A 40 4.92 -7.38 9.68
N TYR A 41 4.32 -6.66 8.72
CA TYR A 41 2.94 -6.91 8.33
C TYR A 41 2.79 -8.17 7.47
N GLU A 42 3.79 -8.52 6.66
CA GLU A 42 3.83 -9.79 5.94
C GLU A 42 3.81 -10.99 6.90
N GLU A 43 4.55 -10.92 8.01
CA GLU A 43 4.54 -11.97 9.02
C GLU A 43 3.18 -12.10 9.71
N LYS A 44 2.57 -10.99 10.09
CA LYS A 44 1.19 -10.98 10.64
C LYS A 44 0.17 -11.54 9.65
N PHE A 45 0.32 -11.21 8.37
CA PHE A 45 -0.58 -11.67 7.31
C PHE A 45 -0.61 -13.19 7.17
N ARG A 46 0.50 -13.90 7.43
CA ARG A 46 0.55 -15.36 7.35
C ARG A 46 -0.38 -16.06 8.35
N SER A 47 -0.68 -15.42 9.47
CA SER A 47 -1.58 -15.94 10.50
C SER A 47 -3.00 -15.38 10.43
N LEU A 48 -3.29 -14.58 9.40
CA LEU A 48 -4.61 -13.99 9.17
C LEU A 48 -5.64 -15.09 8.87
N GLU A 49 -6.82 -15.01 9.49
CA GLU A 49 -7.95 -15.87 9.15
C GLU A 49 -8.73 -15.25 7.97
N PRO A 50 -8.71 -15.86 6.77
CA PRO A 50 -9.31 -15.24 5.58
C PRO A 50 -10.82 -14.99 5.69
N ALA A 51 -11.56 -15.86 6.38
CA ALA A 51 -12.99 -15.68 6.57
C ALA A 51 -13.31 -14.37 7.32
N SER A 52 -12.51 -14.06 8.35
CA SER A 52 -12.69 -12.84 9.15
C SER A 52 -12.49 -11.55 8.32
N VAL A 53 -11.67 -11.61 7.27
CA VAL A 53 -11.48 -10.46 6.36
C VAL A 53 -12.71 -10.22 5.52
N ALA A 54 -13.26 -11.27 4.90
CA ALA A 54 -14.46 -11.19 4.05
C ALA A 54 -15.70 -10.72 4.83
N GLU A 55 -15.80 -11.09 6.11
CA GLU A 55 -16.88 -10.60 6.99
C GLU A 55 -16.72 -9.11 7.37
N ARG A 56 -15.48 -8.64 7.52
CA ARG A 56 -15.14 -7.32 8.00
C ARG A 56 -14.97 -6.28 6.88
N LEU A 57 -14.62 -6.71 5.67
CA LEU A 57 -14.34 -5.87 4.51
C LEU A 57 -15.16 -6.31 3.29
N GLN A 58 -16.33 -5.71 3.08
CA GLN A 58 -17.26 -6.07 1.99
C GLN A 58 -16.67 -5.88 0.58
N GLY A 59 -15.71 -4.93 0.44
CA GLY A 59 -15.01 -4.67 -0.82
C GLY A 59 -13.91 -5.68 -1.17
N VAL A 60 -13.63 -6.65 -0.28
CA VAL A 60 -12.61 -7.68 -0.46
C VAL A 60 -13.27 -9.02 -0.80
N LYS A 61 -12.83 -9.65 -1.87
CA LYS A 61 -13.27 -11.00 -2.24
C LYS A 61 -12.19 -12.01 -1.90
N TRP A 62 -12.58 -13.17 -1.42
CA TRP A 62 -11.71 -14.31 -1.15
C TRP A 62 -12.18 -15.53 -1.96
N ASP A 63 -11.27 -16.18 -2.72
CA ASP A 63 -11.59 -17.33 -3.55
C ASP A 63 -11.11 -18.69 -2.98
N GLY A 64 -10.58 -18.69 -1.77
CA GLY A 64 -9.97 -19.85 -1.12
C GLY A 64 -8.44 -19.86 -1.21
N LYS A 65 -7.83 -18.94 -1.98
CA LYS A 65 -6.39 -18.86 -2.19
C LYS A 65 -5.85 -17.43 -2.24
N GLU A 66 -6.62 -16.50 -2.81
CA GLU A 66 -6.22 -15.12 -3.03
C GLU A 66 -7.31 -14.15 -2.56
N PHE A 67 -6.87 -13.01 -2.00
CA PHE A 67 -7.71 -11.86 -1.78
C PHE A 67 -7.69 -10.94 -3.01
N PHE A 68 -8.85 -10.47 -3.44
CA PHE A 68 -8.98 -9.48 -4.50
C PHE A 68 -9.34 -8.14 -3.90
N VAL A 69 -8.45 -7.17 -4.07
CA VAL A 69 -8.57 -5.82 -3.50
C VAL A 69 -8.38 -4.78 -4.58
N THR A 70 -9.29 -3.81 -4.64
CA THR A 70 -9.17 -2.70 -5.60
C THR A 70 -8.62 -1.46 -4.89
N LEU A 71 -7.50 -0.94 -5.37
CA LEU A 71 -6.85 0.29 -4.91
C LEU A 71 -6.75 1.27 -6.08
N LEU A 72 -7.35 2.45 -5.95
CA LEU A 72 -7.40 3.49 -6.99
C LEU A 72 -7.81 2.95 -8.37
N GLY A 73 -8.91 2.20 -8.39
CA GLY A 73 -9.49 1.63 -9.61
C GLY A 73 -8.77 0.39 -10.17
N ARG A 74 -7.62 -0.01 -9.62
CA ARG A 74 -6.88 -1.19 -10.05
C ARG A 74 -7.03 -2.34 -9.07
N THR A 75 -7.39 -3.52 -9.57
CA THR A 75 -7.56 -4.72 -8.73
C THR A 75 -6.27 -5.54 -8.69
N TYR A 76 -5.91 -5.92 -7.47
CA TYR A 76 -4.77 -6.80 -7.16
C TYR A 76 -5.26 -8.10 -6.55
N ALA A 77 -4.62 -9.20 -6.92
CA ALA A 77 -4.75 -10.48 -6.24
C ALA A 77 -3.57 -10.68 -5.29
N ILE A 78 -3.87 -11.01 -4.03
CA ILE A 78 -2.89 -11.18 -2.95
C ILE A 78 -3.04 -12.60 -2.41
N SER A 79 -2.03 -13.43 -2.65
CA SER A 79 -2.02 -14.83 -2.20
C SER A 79 -1.83 -14.93 -0.69
N HIS A 80 -2.47 -15.93 -0.06
CA HIS A 80 -2.38 -16.25 1.35
C HIS A 80 -2.16 -17.76 1.54
N PRO A 81 -1.39 -18.23 2.53
CA PRO A 81 -0.72 -17.48 3.60
C PRO A 81 0.62 -16.84 3.20
N GLN A 82 1.23 -17.28 2.11
CA GLN A 82 2.45 -16.68 1.58
C GLN A 82 2.05 -15.47 0.74
N TYR A 83 2.51 -14.30 1.19
CA TYR A 83 2.26 -13.07 0.47
C TYR A 83 2.91 -13.09 -0.91
N ALA A 84 2.10 -12.95 -1.93
CA ALA A 84 2.51 -12.62 -3.28
C ALA A 84 1.40 -11.75 -3.89
N ILE A 85 1.77 -10.67 -4.56
CA ILE A 85 0.83 -9.74 -5.17
C ILE A 85 1.00 -9.73 -6.68
N ARG A 86 -0.12 -9.69 -7.39
CA ARG A 86 -0.17 -9.48 -8.84
C ARG A 86 -1.31 -8.53 -9.20
N ALA A 87 -1.10 -7.70 -10.21
CA ALA A 87 -2.18 -6.93 -10.82
C ALA A 87 -3.04 -7.85 -11.69
N LEU A 88 -4.35 -7.60 -11.79
CA LEU A 88 -5.24 -8.33 -12.70
C LEU A 88 -5.17 -7.80 -14.15
N ASP A 89 -4.64 -6.61 -14.31
CA ASP A 89 -4.32 -6.01 -15.61
C ASP A 89 -2.80 -6.14 -15.92
N GLU A 90 -2.36 -5.65 -17.07
CA GLU A 90 -0.94 -5.61 -17.46
C GLU A 90 -0.15 -4.50 -16.71
N GLY A 91 -0.73 -3.90 -15.69
CA GLY A 91 -0.14 -2.79 -14.96
C GLY A 91 0.99 -3.20 -14.02
N LYS A 92 1.79 -2.20 -13.65
CA LYS A 92 2.88 -2.37 -12.67
C LYS A 92 2.33 -2.68 -11.29
N LEU A 93 3.09 -3.43 -10.51
CA LEU A 93 2.81 -3.64 -9.09
C LEU A 93 2.89 -2.31 -8.33
N PRO A 94 2.12 -2.17 -7.24
CA PRO A 94 2.20 -1.00 -6.40
C PRO A 94 3.56 -0.96 -5.68
N PRO A 95 4.11 0.23 -5.41
CA PRO A 95 5.35 0.36 -4.66
C PRO A 95 5.21 -0.20 -3.24
N LEU A 96 6.31 -0.54 -2.60
CA LEU A 96 6.32 -1.23 -1.31
C LEU A 96 5.49 -0.55 -0.21
N PRO A 97 5.47 0.80 -0.07
CA PRO A 97 4.58 1.46 0.88
C PRO A 97 3.09 1.19 0.61
N ALA A 98 2.69 1.10 -0.66
CA ALA A 98 1.30 0.77 -1.00
C ALA A 98 0.99 -0.71 -0.76
N GLN A 99 1.95 -1.62 -0.93
CA GLN A 99 1.79 -3.02 -0.55
C GLN A 99 1.64 -3.17 0.97
N THR A 100 2.43 -2.43 1.75
CA THR A 100 2.30 -2.37 3.22
C THR A 100 0.91 -1.84 3.63
N PHE A 101 0.42 -0.80 2.95
CA PHE A 101 -0.92 -0.27 3.16
C PHE A 101 -2.01 -1.30 2.87
N LEU A 102 -1.90 -2.08 1.78
CA LEU A 102 -2.81 -3.17 1.47
C LEU A 102 -2.80 -4.27 2.54
N LEU A 103 -1.62 -4.66 3.05
CA LEU A 103 -1.50 -5.61 4.16
C LEU A 103 -2.19 -5.07 5.43
N ARG A 104 -1.97 -3.82 5.79
CA ARG A 104 -2.62 -3.18 6.95
C ARG A 104 -4.13 -3.08 6.74
N TYR A 105 -4.59 -2.74 5.54
CA TYR A 105 -6.01 -2.74 5.21
C TYR A 105 -6.65 -4.10 5.47
N LEU A 106 -6.04 -5.19 4.99
CA LEU A 106 -6.53 -6.55 5.21
C LEU A 106 -6.47 -6.98 6.68
N LEU A 107 -5.47 -6.52 7.45
CA LEU A 107 -5.25 -6.90 8.84
C LEU A 107 -6.08 -6.10 9.83
N GLU A 108 -6.15 -4.78 9.66
CA GLU A 108 -6.55 -3.84 10.72
C GLU A 108 -7.78 -3.00 10.38
N SER A 109 -8.08 -2.77 9.06
CA SER A 109 -9.20 -1.93 8.66
C SER A 109 -10.55 -2.64 8.79
N ARG A 110 -11.61 -1.87 8.75
CA ARG A 110 -13.01 -2.31 8.78
C ARG A 110 -13.84 -1.45 7.83
N ASP A 111 -14.96 -1.98 7.37
CA ASP A 111 -15.93 -1.18 6.64
C ASP A 111 -16.60 -0.19 7.59
N VAL A 112 -16.54 1.06 7.22
CA VAL A 112 -17.24 2.16 7.88
C VAL A 112 -18.02 2.91 6.81
N SER A 113 -19.34 3.00 6.99
CA SER A 113 -20.17 3.73 6.05
C SER A 113 -19.81 5.20 6.02
N TRP A 114 -19.72 5.76 4.82
CA TRP A 114 -19.53 7.19 4.64
C TRP A 114 -20.76 7.97 5.10
N GLY A 115 -20.57 8.90 6.02
CA GLY A 115 -21.64 9.76 6.56
C GLY A 115 -21.98 10.95 5.67
N GLY A 116 -21.36 11.10 4.50
CA GLY A 116 -21.60 12.18 3.54
C GLY A 116 -20.78 13.44 3.79
N GLN A 117 -19.85 13.42 4.75
CA GLN A 117 -19.02 14.57 5.06
C GLN A 117 -17.58 14.38 4.59
N TRP A 118 -16.93 15.52 4.31
CA TRP A 118 -15.51 15.57 3.97
C TRP A 118 -14.75 16.18 5.15
N LYS A 119 -13.59 15.60 5.48
CA LYS A 119 -12.71 16.05 6.57
C LYS A 119 -11.29 16.27 6.09
N THR A 120 -10.68 17.32 6.59
CA THR A 120 -9.23 17.49 6.46
C THR A 120 -8.51 16.49 7.38
N PHE A 121 -7.23 16.24 7.10
CA PHE A 121 -6.42 15.37 7.95
C PHE A 121 -6.41 15.82 9.42
N ARG A 122 -6.40 17.14 9.66
CA ARG A 122 -6.35 17.74 11.00
C ARG A 122 -7.61 17.47 11.83
N GLU A 123 -8.78 17.41 11.19
CA GLU A 123 -10.08 17.20 11.86
C GLU A 123 -10.29 15.76 12.31
N MET A 124 -9.45 14.84 11.87
CA MET A 124 -9.55 13.42 12.23
C MET A 124 -8.71 13.11 13.48
N PRO A 125 -9.01 12.02 14.22
CA PRO A 125 -8.25 11.61 15.40
C PRO A 125 -6.75 11.56 15.14
N TRP A 126 -5.94 12.12 16.06
CA TRP A 126 -4.48 12.22 15.99
C TRP A 126 -3.93 13.10 14.85
N GLY A 127 -4.81 13.73 14.04
CA GLY A 127 -4.40 14.55 12.90
C GLY A 127 -3.49 15.70 13.31
N GLU A 128 -3.77 16.36 14.42
CA GLU A 128 -2.96 17.48 14.91
C GLU A 128 -1.52 17.06 15.27
N MET A 129 -1.33 15.86 15.84
CA MET A 129 -0.01 15.37 16.19
C MET A 129 0.85 15.03 14.95
N TYR A 130 0.22 14.58 13.87
CA TYR A 130 0.89 14.18 12.64
C TYR A 130 0.88 15.27 11.56
N ILE A 131 0.37 16.48 11.87
CA ILE A 131 0.18 17.53 10.86
C ILE A 131 1.49 17.97 10.18
N LYS A 132 2.61 18.06 10.91
CA LYS A 132 3.89 18.46 10.34
C LYS A 132 4.40 17.48 9.26
N PRO A 133 4.57 16.17 9.58
CA PRO A 133 4.99 15.20 8.56
C PRO A 133 3.96 15.08 7.43
N TYR A 134 2.66 15.18 7.73
CA TYR A 134 1.60 15.18 6.72
C TYR A 134 1.72 16.35 5.76
N THR A 135 1.88 17.58 6.27
CA THR A 135 2.02 18.78 5.44
C THR A 135 3.16 18.64 4.45
N GLY A 136 4.36 18.27 4.92
CA GLY A 136 5.51 18.12 4.03
C GLY A 136 5.38 16.99 3.03
N ARG A 137 4.91 15.83 3.51
CA ARG A 137 4.86 14.59 2.73
C ARG A 137 3.70 14.55 1.74
N VAL A 138 2.59 15.19 2.08
CA VAL A 138 1.36 15.15 1.27
C VAL A 138 1.06 16.53 0.66
N LEU A 139 0.77 17.56 1.45
CA LEU A 139 0.26 18.83 0.93
C LEU A 139 1.32 19.56 0.10
N THR A 140 2.51 19.80 0.66
CA THR A 140 3.60 20.47 -0.05
C THR A 140 4.01 19.70 -1.29
N ARG A 141 4.15 18.37 -1.18
CA ARG A 141 4.48 17.53 -2.32
C ARG A 141 3.43 17.60 -3.41
N ALA A 142 2.12 17.56 -3.08
CA ALA A 142 1.04 17.71 -4.05
C ALA A 142 1.10 19.06 -4.75
N ALA A 143 1.20 20.15 -3.98
CA ALA A 143 1.29 21.50 -4.50
C ALA A 143 2.40 21.62 -5.55
N TYR A 144 3.64 21.32 -5.18
CA TYR A 144 4.79 21.46 -6.10
C TYR A 144 4.85 20.40 -7.21
N THR A 145 4.11 19.30 -7.11
CA THR A 145 4.03 18.31 -8.18
C THR A 145 3.04 18.71 -9.26
N PHE A 146 1.91 19.31 -8.88
CA PHE A 146 0.76 19.44 -9.76
C PHE A 146 0.47 20.88 -10.19
N SER A 147 0.70 21.89 -9.34
CA SER A 147 0.26 23.28 -9.58
C SER A 147 0.84 23.88 -10.85
N PHE A 148 2.07 23.55 -11.22
CA PHE A 148 2.69 24.04 -12.45
C PHE A 148 2.38 23.20 -13.69
N LYS A 149 1.51 22.19 -13.57
CA LYS A 149 1.18 21.22 -14.63
C LYS A 149 -0.28 20.80 -14.56
N LEU A 150 -1.19 21.77 -14.35
CA LEU A 150 -2.62 21.47 -14.13
C LEU A 150 -3.25 20.66 -15.24
N ASP A 151 -2.90 20.89 -16.51
CA ASP A 151 -3.46 20.11 -17.62
C ASP A 151 -3.02 18.65 -17.59
N ALA A 152 -1.75 18.38 -17.25
CA ALA A 152 -1.25 17.03 -17.08
C ALA A 152 -1.88 16.35 -15.84
N PHE A 153 -2.11 17.10 -14.77
CA PHE A 153 -2.82 16.63 -13.57
C PHE A 153 -4.27 16.27 -13.91
N ARG A 154 -5.02 17.12 -14.63
CA ARG A 154 -6.38 16.85 -15.06
C ARG A 154 -6.45 15.58 -15.91
N ALA A 155 -5.61 15.49 -16.95
CA ALA A 155 -5.57 14.34 -17.84
C ALA A 155 -5.24 13.03 -17.06
N ALA A 156 -4.31 13.08 -16.11
CA ALA A 156 -3.97 11.93 -15.28
C ALA A 156 -5.12 11.51 -14.36
N ALA A 157 -5.80 12.46 -13.72
CA ALA A 157 -6.93 12.19 -12.85
C ALA A 157 -8.12 11.57 -13.63
N GLU A 158 -8.45 12.12 -14.79
CA GLU A 158 -9.50 11.61 -15.68
C GLU A 158 -9.17 10.21 -16.20
N LYS A 159 -7.93 9.97 -16.59
CA LYS A 159 -7.44 8.64 -17.00
C LYS A 159 -7.57 7.60 -15.89
N MET A 160 -7.45 8.02 -14.63
CA MET A 160 -7.66 7.17 -13.45
C MET A 160 -9.13 7.00 -13.08
N GLY A 161 -10.07 7.58 -13.83
CA GLY A 161 -11.50 7.50 -13.56
C GLY A 161 -11.97 8.40 -12.41
N ALA A 162 -11.20 9.43 -12.05
CA ALA A 162 -11.58 10.38 -11.01
C ALA A 162 -12.68 11.33 -11.49
N GLU A 163 -13.51 11.76 -10.54
CA GLU A 163 -14.58 12.72 -10.79
C GLU A 163 -14.14 14.16 -10.47
N ALA A 164 -14.33 15.07 -11.42
CA ALA A 164 -14.01 16.48 -11.19
C ALA A 164 -14.88 17.10 -10.11
N VAL A 165 -14.29 17.92 -9.23
CA VAL A 165 -14.99 18.68 -8.19
C VAL A 165 -14.75 20.19 -8.39
N LYS A 166 -15.73 21.01 -7.98
CA LYS A 166 -15.72 22.48 -8.21
C LYS A 166 -14.97 23.24 -7.12
N HIS A 167 -13.75 22.80 -6.78
CA HIS A 167 -12.91 23.46 -5.79
C HIS A 167 -11.47 23.49 -6.26
N GLY A 168 -10.75 24.60 -6.00
CA GLY A 168 -9.41 24.84 -6.51
C GLY A 168 -9.40 25.21 -8.00
N ASP A 169 -8.24 25.42 -8.57
CA ASP A 169 -8.04 25.59 -10.01
C ASP A 169 -8.19 24.24 -10.75
N ALA A 170 -7.88 23.16 -10.03
CA ALA A 170 -8.23 21.80 -10.42
C ALA A 170 -8.51 20.94 -9.17
N GLY A 171 -9.60 20.18 -9.18
CA GLY A 171 -9.97 19.30 -8.08
C GLY A 171 -10.58 18.01 -8.59
N TYR A 172 -10.23 16.89 -7.95
CA TYR A 172 -10.73 15.57 -8.32
C TYR A 172 -11.00 14.69 -7.10
N ARG A 173 -12.07 13.87 -7.20
CA ARG A 173 -12.46 12.84 -6.25
C ARG A 173 -12.01 11.48 -6.75
N PHE A 174 -11.43 10.69 -5.88
CA PHE A 174 -10.95 9.34 -6.14
C PHE A 174 -11.58 8.35 -5.17
N ASP A 175 -12.00 7.20 -5.65
CA ASP A 175 -12.22 6.03 -4.82
C ASP A 175 -10.86 5.40 -4.49
N LEU A 176 -10.46 5.42 -3.22
CA LEU A 176 -9.18 4.86 -2.82
C LEU A 176 -9.26 3.34 -2.71
N ILE A 177 -10.10 2.84 -1.79
CA ILE A 177 -10.23 1.43 -1.45
C ILE A 177 -11.52 1.20 -0.64
N GLY A 178 -12.30 0.17 -0.94
CA GLY A 178 -13.39 -0.31 -0.08
C GLY A 178 -14.39 0.77 0.38
N GLY A 179 -14.79 1.72 -0.48
CA GLY A 179 -15.72 2.79 -0.12
C GLY A 179 -15.09 4.00 0.58
N TYR A 180 -13.77 4.00 0.77
CA TYR A 180 -13.02 5.16 1.26
C TYR A 180 -12.61 6.07 0.11
N GLN A 181 -13.02 7.34 0.18
CA GLN A 181 -12.83 8.31 -0.88
C GLN A 181 -11.93 9.47 -0.46
N MET A 182 -11.19 10.02 -1.41
CA MET A 182 -10.33 11.18 -1.20
C MET A 182 -10.58 12.21 -2.29
N GLN A 183 -10.44 13.50 -1.93
CA GLN A 183 -10.33 14.58 -2.91
C GLN A 183 -8.96 15.21 -2.83
N ILE A 184 -8.41 15.60 -3.96
CA ILE A 184 -7.23 16.43 -4.06
C ILE A 184 -7.59 17.71 -4.80
N LEU A 185 -7.31 18.85 -4.17
CA LEU A 185 -7.57 20.19 -4.67
C LEU A 185 -6.23 20.87 -4.87
N VAL A 186 -6.04 21.50 -6.01
CA VAL A 186 -4.77 22.14 -6.39
C VAL A 186 -5.04 23.58 -6.83
N TRP A 187 -4.20 24.49 -6.35
CA TRP A 187 -4.18 25.91 -6.76
C TRP A 187 -2.84 26.23 -7.36
N GLU A 188 -2.84 26.91 -8.49
CA GLU A 188 -1.64 27.50 -9.07
C GLU A 188 -1.07 28.57 -8.13
N GLY A 189 0.25 28.67 -8.11
CA GLY A 189 0.90 29.81 -7.52
C GLY A 189 1.00 30.96 -8.53
N ASP A 190 1.04 32.18 -8.03
CA ASP A 190 1.29 33.38 -8.79
C ASP A 190 2.44 34.21 -8.14
N ASP A 191 2.63 35.44 -8.59
CA ASP A 191 3.67 36.32 -8.06
C ASP A 191 3.43 36.72 -6.59
N GLU A 192 2.20 36.63 -6.09
CA GLU A 192 1.82 36.99 -4.73
C GLU A 192 1.66 35.80 -3.81
N PHE A 193 1.20 34.67 -4.34
CA PHE A 193 0.88 33.47 -3.55
C PHE A 193 1.61 32.22 -4.05
N PRO A 194 2.22 31.43 -3.14
CA PRO A 194 2.85 30.17 -3.52
C PRO A 194 1.79 29.13 -3.94
N PRO A 195 2.17 28.13 -4.75
CA PRO A 195 1.29 27.03 -5.09
C PRO A 195 0.79 26.30 -3.84
N ASN A 196 -0.45 25.85 -3.88
CA ASN A 196 -1.09 25.20 -2.75
C ASN A 196 -1.84 23.93 -3.18
N ALA A 197 -2.00 23.01 -2.24
CA ALA A 197 -2.83 21.83 -2.42
C ALA A 197 -3.49 21.43 -1.11
N GLN A 198 -4.68 20.86 -1.21
CA GLN A 198 -5.40 20.26 -0.09
C GLN A 198 -5.81 18.85 -0.46
N VAL A 199 -5.68 17.93 0.51
CA VAL A 199 -6.22 16.59 0.42
C VAL A 199 -7.25 16.44 1.53
N ILE A 200 -8.46 16.06 1.16
CA ILE A 200 -9.58 15.83 2.07
C ILE A 200 -10.09 14.40 1.91
N TYR A 201 -10.63 13.87 2.96
CA TYR A 201 -10.99 12.47 3.13
C TYR A 201 -12.49 12.35 3.41
N SER A 202 -13.15 11.31 2.92
CA SER A 202 -14.48 10.94 3.42
C SER A 202 -14.41 10.67 4.93
N ASP A 203 -15.44 11.03 5.68
CA ASP A 203 -15.46 11.02 7.16
C ASP A 203 -15.20 9.65 7.77
N ASN A 204 -15.52 8.57 7.04
CA ASN A 204 -15.27 7.19 7.45
C ASN A 204 -13.77 6.85 7.65
N PHE A 205 -12.84 7.62 7.06
CA PHE A 205 -11.41 7.45 7.32
C PHE A 205 -11.04 7.62 8.80
N ALA A 206 -11.80 8.43 9.54
CA ALA A 206 -11.53 8.68 10.96
C ALA A 206 -11.57 7.40 11.78
N ASP A 207 -12.48 6.48 11.44
CA ASP A 207 -12.72 5.23 12.16
C ASP A 207 -12.14 4.00 11.45
N GLY A 208 -11.91 4.07 10.14
CA GLY A 208 -11.40 2.96 9.33
C GLY A 208 -9.89 2.85 9.25
N PHE A 209 -9.17 3.97 9.46
CA PHE A 209 -7.72 4.02 9.30
C PHE A 209 -7.01 4.79 10.42
N ALA A 210 -5.86 4.31 10.85
CA ALA A 210 -4.97 5.03 11.75
C ALA A 210 -4.41 6.30 11.09
N ALA A 211 -3.92 7.26 11.89
CA ALA A 211 -3.37 8.51 11.36
C ALA A 211 -2.20 8.28 10.37
N GLU A 212 -1.34 7.31 10.66
CA GLU A 212 -0.24 6.95 9.77
C GLU A 212 -0.73 6.43 8.42
N ASP A 213 -1.77 5.58 8.41
CA ASP A 213 -2.35 5.06 7.16
C ASP A 213 -2.96 6.16 6.32
N ARG A 214 -3.56 7.18 6.94
CA ARG A 214 -4.10 8.35 6.24
C ARG A 214 -3.01 9.18 5.58
N VAL A 215 -1.82 9.30 6.21
CA VAL A 215 -0.64 9.92 5.57
C VAL A 215 -0.19 9.08 4.37
N VAL A 216 -0.11 7.76 4.54
CA VAL A 216 0.29 6.84 3.46
C VAL A 216 -0.73 6.86 2.32
N ALA A 217 -2.03 6.91 2.60
CA ALA A 217 -3.09 7.04 1.59
C ALA A 217 -2.89 8.29 0.72
N GLY A 218 -2.59 9.46 1.35
CA GLY A 218 -2.27 10.68 0.62
C GLY A 218 -1.03 10.55 -0.27
N ASP A 219 0.00 9.91 0.23
CA ASP A 219 1.24 9.64 -0.50
C ASP A 219 1.04 8.69 -1.69
N ILE A 220 0.22 7.65 -1.51
CA ILE A 220 -0.17 6.71 -2.57
C ILE A 220 -0.94 7.44 -3.68
N LEU A 221 -1.92 8.26 -3.32
CA LEU A 221 -2.72 9.02 -4.27
C LEU A 221 -1.84 9.92 -5.15
N ILE A 222 -0.96 10.73 -4.52
CA ILE A 222 -0.05 11.62 -5.25
C ILE A 222 0.88 10.82 -6.17
N THR A 223 1.41 9.70 -5.68
CA THR A 223 2.31 8.84 -6.45
C THR A 223 1.60 8.23 -7.66
N ALA A 224 0.37 7.78 -7.47
CA ALA A 224 -0.43 7.21 -8.55
C ALA A 224 -0.79 8.25 -9.63
N ILE A 225 -1.23 9.45 -9.24
CA ILE A 225 -1.51 10.53 -10.17
C ILE A 225 -0.24 10.89 -10.96
N LYS A 226 0.88 11.11 -10.26
CA LYS A 226 2.16 11.44 -10.91
C LYS A 226 2.63 10.37 -11.90
N ALA A 227 2.37 9.09 -11.62
CA ALA A 227 2.73 7.99 -12.52
C ALA A 227 1.86 7.93 -13.79
N ASN A 228 0.74 8.65 -13.83
CA ASN A 228 -0.18 8.75 -14.97
C ASN A 228 -0.05 10.06 -15.75
N MET A 229 0.75 11.01 -15.26
CA MET A 229 1.12 12.25 -15.97
C MET A 229 2.17 11.97 -17.07
#